data_e0f5c63b296d06f91496cd7a0470ce04
#
_entry.id   e0f5c63b296d06f91496cd7a0470ce04
#
_cell.length_a   1.000
_cell.length_b   1.000
_cell.length_c   1.000
_cell.angle_alpha   90.00
_cell.angle_beta   90.00
_cell.angle_gamma   90.00
#
_symmetry.space_group_name_H-M   'P 1'
#
loop_
_entity.id
_entity.type
_entity.pdbx_description
1 polymer ?
#
loop_
_entity_poly.entity_id
_entity_poly.type
_entity_poly.pdbx_seq_one_letter_code
_entity_poly.pdbx_strand_id
1 'polypeptide(L)'
;MAQEKTNQKEAKAKLMQLLEEAGFDLQQEISLCLSDIPKTKMSKAKNGKIYCDIVIGIRKEPDQWGRDLKVYMKPTKEDREQKAPKVYVGGGKTFIFAQ
;
A
#
# COMPACT_ATOMS: atom_id res chain seq x y z
N MET A 1 12.04 -3.46 19.56
CA MET A 1 12.25 -4.61 18.67
C MET A 1 13.32 -4.27 17.66
N ALA A 2 14.16 -5.20 17.36
CA ALA A 2 15.28 -4.96 16.46
C ALA A 2 14.81 -4.55 15.06
N GLN A 3 13.73 -5.12 14.58
CA GLN A 3 13.23 -4.80 13.25
C GLN A 3 12.73 -3.37 13.12
N GLU A 4 12.44 -2.72 14.23
CA GLU A 4 12.07 -1.31 14.18
C GLU A 4 13.23 -0.45 13.76
N LYS A 5 14.43 -0.97 13.96
CA LYS A 5 15.64 -0.29 13.56
C LYS A 5 16.05 -0.64 12.15
N THR A 6 15.26 -1.46 11.46
CA THR A 6 15.58 -1.85 10.11
C THR A 6 15.71 -0.64 9.22
N ASN A 7 16.82 -0.55 8.51
CA ASN A 7 17.04 0.52 7.56
C ASN A 7 16.16 0.26 6.33
N GLN A 8 15.15 1.08 6.13
CA GLN A 8 14.22 0.93 5.02
C GLN A 8 14.93 0.99 3.66
N LYS A 9 15.92 1.85 3.57
CA LYS A 9 16.69 1.98 2.33
C LYS A 9 17.43 0.69 1.99
N GLU A 10 18.06 0.09 2.99
CA GLU A 10 18.75 -1.18 2.80
C GLU A 10 17.79 -2.31 2.46
N ALA A 11 16.66 -2.35 3.14
CA ALA A 11 15.66 -3.40 2.90
C ALA A 11 15.13 -3.32 1.48
N LYS A 12 14.81 -2.12 1.00
CA LYS A 12 14.34 -1.91 -0.37
C LYS A 12 15.40 -2.29 -1.40
N ALA A 13 16.63 -1.87 -1.17
CA ALA A 13 17.72 -2.17 -2.07
C ALA A 13 17.94 -3.68 -2.16
N LYS A 14 17.88 -4.37 -1.03
CA LYS A 14 18.04 -5.82 -0.99
C LYS A 14 16.94 -6.53 -1.74
N LEU A 15 15.70 -6.09 -1.56
CA LEU A 15 14.57 -6.69 -2.26
C LEU A 15 14.71 -6.51 -3.78
N MET A 16 15.05 -5.30 -4.21
CA MET A 16 15.22 -5.02 -5.63
C MET A 16 16.36 -5.83 -6.24
N GLN A 17 17.43 -5.99 -5.48
CA GLN A 17 18.56 -6.80 -5.93
C GLN A 17 18.16 -8.27 -6.12
N LEU A 18 17.38 -8.80 -5.17
CA LEU A 18 16.90 -10.18 -5.25
C LEU A 18 16.04 -10.39 -6.49
N LEU A 19 15.16 -9.44 -6.79
CA LEU A 19 14.31 -9.51 -7.98
C LEU A 19 15.16 -9.51 -9.26
N GLU A 20 16.15 -8.63 -9.32
CA GLU A 20 17.01 -8.53 -10.47
C GLU A 20 17.83 -9.80 -10.67
N GLU A 21 18.42 -10.33 -9.60
CA GLU A 21 19.20 -11.56 -9.65
C GLU A 21 18.36 -12.77 -10.06
N ALA A 22 17.10 -12.79 -9.61
CA ALA A 22 16.18 -13.87 -9.98
C ALA A 22 15.64 -13.73 -11.40
N GLY A 23 15.81 -12.57 -12.02
CA GLY A 23 15.33 -12.35 -13.37
C GLY A 23 13.84 -12.07 -13.44
N PHE A 24 13.28 -11.42 -12.41
CA PHE A 24 11.85 -11.10 -12.37
C PHE A 24 11.60 -9.61 -12.22
N ASP A 25 10.48 -9.18 -12.78
CA ASP A 25 9.91 -7.87 -12.54
C ASP A 25 8.65 -8.04 -11.70
N LEU A 26 8.41 -7.09 -10.82
CA LEU A 26 7.26 -7.10 -9.94
C LEU A 26 6.31 -5.97 -10.32
N GLN A 27 5.04 -6.29 -10.50
CA GLN A 27 3.99 -5.30 -10.75
C GLN A 27 2.83 -5.57 -9.82
N GLN A 28 2.15 -4.50 -9.45
CA GLN A 28 0.98 -4.60 -8.59
C GLN A 28 -0.16 -3.83 -9.25
N GLU A 29 -1.29 -4.49 -9.41
CA GLU A 29 -2.51 -3.85 -9.91
C GLU A 29 -3.48 -3.71 -8.77
N ILE A 30 -4.04 -2.52 -8.64
CA ILE A 30 -5.04 -2.27 -7.60
C ILE A 30 -6.28 -1.64 -8.21
N SER A 31 -7.40 -1.91 -7.58
CA SER A 31 -8.66 -1.25 -7.90
C SER A 31 -9.09 -0.45 -6.69
N LEU A 32 -9.45 0.79 -6.90
CA LEU A 32 -9.92 1.68 -5.85
C LEU A 32 -11.40 1.94 -6.03
N CYS A 33 -12.15 1.85 -4.94
CA CYS A 33 -13.54 2.28 -4.93
C CYS A 33 -13.56 3.75 -4.53
N LEU A 34 -13.66 4.62 -5.52
CA LEU A 34 -13.59 6.06 -5.27
C LEU A 34 -14.74 6.55 -4.40
N SER A 35 -15.88 5.87 -4.48
CA SER A 35 -17.03 6.20 -3.64
C SER A 35 -16.79 5.93 -2.16
N ASP A 36 -15.88 5.02 -1.86
CA ASP A 36 -15.58 4.65 -0.47
C ASP A 36 -14.53 5.55 0.17
N ILE A 37 -13.89 6.41 -0.62
CA ILE A 37 -12.88 7.32 -0.09
C ILE A 37 -13.58 8.49 0.61
N PRO A 38 -13.39 8.64 1.93
CA PRO A 38 -14.02 9.74 2.64
C PRO A 38 -13.50 11.09 2.15
N LYS A 39 -14.41 12.02 1.92
CA LYS A 39 -14.02 13.36 1.48
C LYS A 39 -13.15 14.06 2.51
N THR A 40 -13.33 13.73 3.79
CA THR A 40 -12.52 14.30 4.87
C THR A 40 -11.07 13.88 4.81
N LYS A 41 -10.77 12.80 4.08
CA LYS A 41 -9.40 12.31 3.91
C LYS A 41 -8.73 12.86 2.65
N MET A 42 -9.45 13.68 1.89
CA MET A 42 -8.91 14.33 0.72
C MET A 42 -8.41 15.71 1.09
N SER A 43 -7.30 16.11 0.52
CA SER A 43 -6.74 17.43 0.75
C SER A 43 -6.53 18.15 -0.58
N LYS A 44 -6.82 19.45 -0.58
CA LYS A 44 -6.63 20.28 -1.76
C LYS A 44 -5.31 21.03 -1.64
N ALA A 45 -4.45 20.82 -2.62
CA ALA A 45 -3.16 21.49 -2.65
C ALA A 45 -3.29 22.90 -3.22
N LYS A 46 -2.23 23.68 -3.06
CA LYS A 46 -2.20 25.06 -3.55
C LYS A 46 -2.39 25.17 -5.05
N ASN A 47 -2.00 24.12 -5.78
CA ASN A 47 -2.16 24.09 -7.24
C ASN A 47 -3.57 23.72 -7.68
N GLY A 48 -4.51 23.60 -6.74
CA GLY A 48 -5.89 23.26 -7.03
C GLY A 48 -6.17 21.78 -7.18
N LYS A 49 -5.14 20.96 -7.11
CA LYS A 49 -5.31 19.51 -7.22
C LYS A 49 -5.73 18.90 -5.88
N ILE A 50 -6.49 17.82 -5.97
CA ILE A 50 -6.99 17.13 -4.79
C ILE A 50 -6.23 15.81 -4.64
N TYR A 51 -5.73 15.57 -3.44
CA TYR A 51 -4.94 14.39 -3.13
C TYR A 51 -5.58 13.60 -2.00
N CYS A 52 -5.36 12.30 -2.01
CA CYS A 52 -5.62 11.46 -0.86
C CYS A 52 -4.45 10.49 -0.73
N ASP A 53 -4.10 10.17 0.50
CA ASP A 53 -3.00 9.25 0.75
C ASP A 53 -3.56 7.88 1.11
N ILE A 54 -3.03 6.86 0.45
CA ILE A 54 -3.44 5.48 0.67
C ILE A 54 -2.23 4.65 1.02
N VAL A 55 -2.48 3.51 1.65
CA VAL A 55 -1.46 2.52 1.98
C VAL A 55 -1.83 1.23 1.28
N ILE A 56 -0.85 0.61 0.65
CA ILE A 56 -1.01 -0.69 0.02
C ILE A 56 -0.23 -1.70 0.86
N GLY A 57 -0.94 -2.69 1.37
CA GLY A 57 -0.31 -3.73 2.18
C GLY A 57 -0.50 -5.10 1.57
N ILE A 58 0.41 -6.00 1.88
CA ILE A 58 0.31 -7.38 1.43
C ILE A 58 -0.51 -8.17 2.44
N ARG A 59 -1.50 -8.91 1.96
CA ARG A 59 -2.31 -9.76 2.82
C ARG A 59 -1.52 -11.03 3.16
N LYS A 60 -1.75 -11.55 4.35
CA LYS A 60 -1.11 -12.80 4.74
C LYS A 60 -1.61 -13.96 3.90
N GLU A 61 -2.88 -13.94 3.56
CA GLU A 61 -3.49 -14.94 2.70
C GLU A 61 -4.33 -14.22 1.66
N PRO A 62 -4.33 -14.68 0.40
CA PRO A 62 -5.19 -14.10 -0.62
C PRO A 62 -6.66 -14.26 -0.23
N ASP A 63 -7.50 -13.32 -0.69
CA ASP A 63 -8.93 -13.44 -0.45
C ASP A 63 -9.56 -14.46 -1.40
N GLN A 64 -10.89 -14.60 -1.33
CA GLN A 64 -11.59 -15.60 -2.14
C GLN A 64 -11.48 -15.34 -3.65
N TRP A 65 -11.09 -14.13 -4.05
CA TRP A 65 -10.87 -13.80 -5.47
C TRP A 65 -9.40 -13.84 -5.85
N GLY A 66 -8.55 -14.31 -4.97
CA GLY A 66 -7.12 -14.43 -5.23
C GLY A 66 -6.36 -13.14 -5.12
N ARG A 67 -6.94 -12.10 -4.53
CA ARG A 67 -6.25 -10.82 -4.35
C ARG A 67 -5.35 -10.89 -3.12
N ASP A 68 -4.12 -10.49 -3.28
CA ASP A 68 -3.14 -10.53 -2.19
C ASP A 68 -2.76 -9.13 -1.68
N LEU A 69 -3.39 -8.10 -2.20
CA LEU A 69 -3.15 -6.73 -1.76
C LEU A 69 -4.41 -6.13 -1.14
N LYS A 70 -4.20 -5.32 -0.13
CA LYS A 70 -5.25 -4.55 0.51
C LYS A 70 -4.89 -3.08 0.41
N VAL A 71 -5.88 -2.24 0.18
CA VAL A 71 -5.67 -0.80 0.06
C VAL A 71 -6.56 -0.11 1.08
N TYR A 72 -5.98 0.75 1.88
CA TYR A 72 -6.74 1.49 2.89
C TYR A 72 -6.21 2.92 2.99
N MET A 73 -7.02 3.78 3.59
CA MET A 73 -6.64 5.17 3.77
C MET A 73 -5.48 5.27 4.76
N LYS A 74 -4.52 6.14 4.45
CA LYS A 74 -3.39 6.37 5.37
C LYS A 74 -3.95 6.92 6.68
N PRO A 75 -3.69 6.26 7.81
CA PRO A 75 -4.18 6.76 9.10
C PRO A 75 -3.47 8.05 9.48
N THR A 76 -4.23 8.98 10.05
CA THR A 76 -3.66 10.20 10.61
C THR A 76 -3.04 9.87 11.96
N LYS A 77 -2.32 10.85 12.53
CA LYS A 77 -1.78 10.69 13.87
C LYS A 77 -2.91 10.45 14.87
N GLU A 78 -4.01 11.19 14.71
CA GLU A 78 -5.17 11.04 15.59
C GLU A 78 -5.79 9.66 15.46
N ASP A 79 -5.91 9.15 14.23
CA ASP A 79 -6.44 7.80 14.01
C ASP A 79 -5.61 6.75 14.74
N ARG A 80 -4.30 6.90 14.70
CA ARG A 80 -3.41 5.94 15.36
C ARG A 80 -3.51 6.04 16.88
N GLU A 81 -3.60 7.25 17.40
CA GLU A 81 -3.74 7.46 18.84
C GLU A 81 -5.05 6.90 19.38
N GLN A 82 -6.12 7.03 18.60
CA GLN A 82 -7.44 6.55 18.98
C GLN A 82 -7.67 5.09 18.58
N LYS A 83 -6.71 4.47 17.93
CA LYS A 83 -6.82 3.10 17.42
C LYS A 83 -8.05 2.94 16.53
N ALA A 84 -8.32 3.95 15.71
CA ALA A 84 -9.45 3.92 14.80
C ALA A 84 -9.32 2.77 13.81
N PRO A 85 -10.44 2.14 13.41
CA PRO A 85 -10.38 1.06 12.42
C PRO A 85 -9.91 1.58 11.08
N LYS A 86 -9.25 0.72 10.32
CA LYS A 86 -8.79 1.06 8.99
C LYS A 86 -9.98 1.20 8.05
N VAL A 87 -9.89 2.17 7.15
CA VAL A 87 -10.91 2.39 6.13
C VAL A 87 -10.40 1.79 4.83
N TYR A 88 -10.90 0.62 4.47
CA TYR A 88 -10.49 -0.06 3.26
C TYR A 88 -11.21 0.51 2.05
N VAL A 89 -10.45 0.80 1.00
CA VAL A 89 -10.97 1.44 -0.21
C VAL A 89 -10.64 0.67 -1.48
N GLY A 90 -10.01 -0.48 -1.34
CA GLY A 90 -9.68 -1.25 -2.52
C GLY A 90 -8.88 -2.50 -2.22
N GLY A 91 -8.41 -3.12 -3.28
CA GLY A 91 -7.58 -4.30 -3.20
C GLY A 91 -6.90 -4.54 -4.54
N GLY A 92 -6.10 -5.58 -4.61
CA GLY A 92 -5.40 -5.85 -5.85
C GLY A 92 -4.59 -7.12 -5.82
N LYS A 93 -3.80 -7.30 -6.85
CA LYS A 93 -2.95 -8.48 -7.04
C LYS A 93 -1.52 -8.08 -7.36
N THR A 94 -0.60 -8.91 -6.92
CA THR A 94 0.80 -8.81 -7.27
C THR A 94 1.09 -9.76 -8.42
N PHE A 95 1.78 -9.25 -9.42
CA PHE A 95 2.20 -10.04 -10.58
C PHE A 95 3.71 -10.05 -10.67
N ILE A 96 4.25 -11.22 -10.98
CA ILE A 96 5.69 -11.39 -11.17
C ILE A 96 5.91 -11.88 -12.59
N PHE A 97 6.75 -11.16 -13.31
CA PHE A 97 7.04 -11.47 -14.72
C PHE A 97 8.50 -11.80 -14.87
N ALA A 98 8.80 -12.77 -15.74
CA ALA A 98 10.17 -13.06 -16.12
C ALA A 98 10.69 -11.92 -16.98
N GLN A 99 11.91 -11.50 -16.72
CA GLN A 99 12.59 -10.46 -17.51
C GLN A 99 13.04 -11.00 -18.85
#